data_3f54cfa29f8f1dbb7f9d943cccbcfb54
#
_entry.id   3f54cfa29f8f1dbb7f9d943cccbcfb54
#
_cell.length_a   1.000
_cell.length_b   1.000
_cell.length_c   1.000
_cell.angle_alpha   90.00
_cell.angle_beta   90.00
_cell.angle_gamma   90.00
#
_symmetry.space_group_name_H-M   'P 1'
#
loop_
_entity.id
_entity.type
_entity.pdbx_description
1 polymer ?
#
loop_
_entity_poly.entity_id
_entity_poly.type
_entity_poly.pdbx_seq_one_letter_code
_entity_poly.pdbx_strand_id
1 'polypeptide(L)'
;GDVRSWIRQRVGYGSSATALAQRHGDVVAPVRLPTAAAASWTAFALGLPLLGATAAAASAIALDRRLPDVPERHREAARLSGLGQVHAASVLASGATRTWWPASLLAALVSTRARRVLVAAIVVPTLFDWWKVRRSIDLGRFAALRILDDAAYGAGVWKGAFEGRSFAALRPRLTDTESVRALFAGWLGRATSPERAPSRR
;
A
#
# COMPACT_ATOMS: atom_id res chain seq x y z
N GLY A 1 -0.81 -14.68 -26.18
CA GLY A 1 -1.17 -15.40 -24.97
C GLY A 1 -2.66 -15.39 -24.75
N ASP A 2 -3.21 -16.53 -24.33
CA ASP A 2 -4.63 -16.68 -24.06
C ASP A 2 -5.00 -16.08 -22.68
N VAL A 3 -6.18 -15.47 -22.58
CA VAL A 3 -6.71 -14.89 -21.34
C VAL A 3 -6.74 -15.92 -20.20
N ARG A 4 -7.08 -17.17 -20.50
CA ARG A 4 -7.10 -18.27 -19.52
C ARG A 4 -5.72 -18.56 -18.94
N SER A 5 -4.67 -18.56 -19.75
CA SER A 5 -3.29 -18.78 -19.29
C SER A 5 -2.82 -17.62 -18.42
N TRP A 6 -3.19 -16.39 -18.78
CA TRP A 6 -2.91 -15.20 -18.00
C TRP A 6 -3.62 -15.23 -16.62
N ILE A 7 -4.93 -15.55 -16.57
CA ILE A 7 -5.66 -15.70 -15.31
C ILE A 7 -4.99 -16.78 -14.43
N ARG A 8 -4.65 -17.94 -14.99
CA ARG A 8 -3.97 -19.03 -14.27
C ARG A 8 -2.65 -18.58 -13.68
N GLN A 9 -1.88 -17.82 -14.43
CA GLN A 9 -0.62 -17.24 -13.99
C GLN A 9 -0.84 -16.25 -12.81
N ARG A 10 -1.87 -15.39 -12.91
CA ARG A 10 -2.21 -14.42 -11.83
C ARG A 10 -2.64 -15.12 -10.56
N VAL A 11 -3.47 -16.15 -10.66
CA VAL A 11 -3.84 -17.01 -9.52
C VAL A 11 -2.59 -17.69 -8.93
N GLY A 12 -1.68 -18.20 -9.76
CA GLY A 12 -0.41 -18.78 -9.31
C GLY A 12 0.46 -17.78 -8.53
N TYR A 13 0.59 -16.55 -9.02
CA TYR A 13 1.31 -15.49 -8.30
C TYR A 13 0.63 -15.15 -6.96
N GLY A 14 -0.69 -15.06 -6.93
CA GLY A 14 -1.41 -14.85 -5.68
C GLY A 14 -1.20 -15.99 -4.68
N SER A 15 -1.25 -17.24 -5.12
CA SER A 15 -1.11 -18.41 -4.23
C SER A 15 0.29 -18.53 -3.62
N SER A 16 1.34 -18.07 -4.31
CA SER A 16 2.70 -18.06 -3.79
C SER A 16 2.92 -17.07 -2.63
N ALA A 17 2.01 -16.08 -2.46
CA ALA A 17 2.12 -15.07 -1.41
C ALA A 17 2.19 -15.68 0.00
N THR A 18 1.45 -16.77 0.25
CA THR A 18 1.48 -17.46 1.55
C THR A 18 2.84 -18.11 1.83
N ALA A 19 3.41 -18.82 0.86
CA ALA A 19 4.73 -19.44 1.00
C ALA A 19 5.83 -18.36 1.18
N LEU A 20 5.72 -17.24 0.48
CA LEU A 20 6.63 -16.10 0.65
C LEU A 20 6.49 -15.47 2.04
N ALA A 21 5.25 -15.29 2.53
CA ALA A 21 5.01 -14.74 3.85
C ALA A 21 5.52 -15.65 4.97
N GLN A 22 5.44 -16.97 4.79
CA GLN A 22 6.01 -17.94 5.74
C GLN A 22 7.54 -17.90 5.78
N ARG A 23 8.21 -17.68 4.62
CA ARG A 23 9.68 -17.64 4.52
C ARG A 23 10.27 -16.29 4.93
N HIS A 24 9.61 -15.21 4.56
CA HIS A 24 10.14 -13.84 4.69
C HIS A 24 9.39 -13.00 5.72
N GLY A 25 8.37 -13.58 6.37
CA GLY A 25 7.60 -12.90 7.41
C GLY A 25 6.99 -11.60 6.91
N ASP A 26 7.13 -10.58 7.73
CA ASP A 26 6.50 -9.27 7.54
C ASP A 26 7.01 -8.45 6.35
N VAL A 27 8.11 -8.86 5.71
CA VAL A 27 8.65 -8.16 4.53
C VAL A 27 7.68 -8.22 3.35
N VAL A 28 6.85 -9.28 3.29
CA VAL A 28 5.90 -9.55 2.20
C VAL A 28 4.46 -9.17 2.58
N ALA A 29 4.25 -8.39 3.64
CA ALA A 29 2.92 -7.97 4.04
C ALA A 29 2.19 -7.22 2.89
N PRO A 30 0.91 -7.54 2.61
CA PRO A 30 0.16 -6.98 1.47
C PRO A 30 -0.07 -5.48 1.62
N VAL A 31 -0.13 -5.00 2.84
CA VAL A 31 -0.29 -3.59 3.21
C VAL A 31 0.75 -3.27 4.28
N ARG A 32 1.63 -2.33 3.96
CA ARG A 32 2.62 -1.78 4.90
C ARG A 32 2.44 -0.28 4.95
N LEU A 33 2.03 0.24 6.10
CA LEU A 33 1.71 1.65 6.28
C LEU A 33 2.19 2.17 7.63
N PRO A 34 2.61 3.44 7.71
CA PRO A 34 2.75 4.13 8.98
C PRO A 34 1.40 4.16 9.73
N THR A 35 1.43 3.91 11.03
CA THR A 35 0.22 3.89 11.89
C THR A 35 -0.61 5.16 11.75
N ALA A 36 0.04 6.33 11.68
CA ALA A 36 -0.65 7.60 11.50
C ALA A 36 -1.41 7.69 10.17
N ALA A 37 -0.83 7.18 9.06
CA ALA A 37 -1.51 7.16 7.77
C ALA A 37 -2.68 6.17 7.76
N ALA A 38 -2.51 4.99 8.37
CA ALA A 38 -3.59 4.03 8.53
C ALA A 38 -4.74 4.62 9.36
N ALA A 39 -4.45 5.28 10.48
CA ALA A 39 -5.45 5.94 11.33
C ALA A 39 -6.18 7.05 10.57
N SER A 40 -5.47 7.89 9.83
CA SER A 40 -6.04 8.96 9.01
C SER A 40 -7.06 8.41 8.01
N TRP A 41 -6.67 7.44 7.19
CA TRP A 41 -7.55 6.85 6.17
C TRP A 41 -8.69 6.02 6.76
N THR A 42 -8.49 5.36 7.90
CA THR A 42 -9.57 4.69 8.63
C THR A 42 -10.60 5.69 9.13
N ALA A 43 -10.16 6.83 9.68
CA ALA A 43 -11.08 7.89 10.12
C ALA A 43 -11.89 8.45 8.93
N PHE A 44 -11.27 8.70 7.77
CA PHE A 44 -12.00 9.10 6.56
C PHE A 44 -13.01 8.05 6.12
N ALA A 45 -12.64 6.77 6.10
CA ALA A 45 -13.54 5.68 5.74
C ALA A 45 -14.73 5.55 6.71
N LEU A 46 -14.51 5.84 8.00
CA LEU A 46 -15.55 5.89 9.03
C LEU A 46 -16.41 7.17 8.97
N GLY A 47 -16.10 8.13 8.07
CA GLY A 47 -16.81 9.39 7.92
C GLY A 47 -16.53 10.40 9.04
N LEU A 48 -15.32 10.37 9.57
CA LEU A 48 -14.78 11.29 10.57
C LEU A 48 -13.71 12.17 9.91
N PRO A 49 -14.06 13.06 8.96
CA PRO A 49 -13.09 13.77 8.12
C PRO A 49 -12.17 14.68 8.94
N LEU A 50 -12.68 15.32 10.00
CA LEU A 50 -11.87 16.16 10.87
C LEU A 50 -10.79 15.33 11.59
N LEU A 51 -11.15 14.16 12.10
CA LEU A 51 -10.19 13.27 12.77
C LEU A 51 -9.16 12.73 11.78
N GLY A 52 -9.58 12.39 10.55
CA GLY A 52 -8.66 11.99 9.50
C GLY A 52 -7.69 13.10 9.11
N ALA A 53 -8.18 14.33 8.96
CA ALA A 53 -7.36 15.50 8.63
C ALA A 53 -6.39 15.87 9.77
N THR A 54 -6.83 15.81 11.02
CA THR A 54 -5.95 16.06 12.18
C THR A 54 -4.85 15.03 12.31
N ALA A 55 -5.15 13.75 12.06
CA ALA A 55 -4.14 12.69 12.06
C ALA A 55 -3.11 12.87 10.90
N ALA A 56 -3.56 13.28 9.72
CA ALA A 56 -2.68 13.60 8.60
C ALA A 56 -1.80 14.82 8.89
N ALA A 57 -2.37 15.89 9.45
CA ALA A 57 -1.63 17.10 9.84
C ALA A 57 -0.60 16.80 10.94
N ALA A 58 -0.98 16.01 11.96
CA ALA A 58 -0.05 15.59 13.02
C ALA A 58 1.13 14.79 12.43
N SER A 59 0.88 13.94 11.43
CA SER A 59 1.94 13.22 10.71
C SER A 59 2.90 14.17 9.99
N ALA A 60 2.38 15.22 9.33
CA ALA A 60 3.19 16.22 8.64
C ALA A 60 4.05 17.03 9.62
N ILE A 61 3.46 17.47 10.75
CA ILE A 61 4.18 18.18 11.82
C ILE A 61 5.28 17.29 12.43
N ALA A 62 4.97 16.01 12.68
CA ALA A 62 5.94 15.07 13.20
C ALA A 62 7.11 14.84 12.23
N LEU A 63 6.85 14.82 10.93
CA LEU A 63 7.88 14.73 9.89
C LEU A 63 8.72 16.01 9.85
N ASP A 64 8.09 17.18 9.88
CA ASP A 64 8.77 18.48 9.89
C ASP A 64 9.78 18.59 11.04
N ARG A 65 9.38 18.19 12.25
CA ARG A 65 10.27 18.18 13.44
C ARG A 65 11.47 17.23 13.33
N ARG A 66 11.45 16.30 12.39
CA ARG A 66 12.49 15.27 12.20
C ARG A 66 13.42 15.58 11.04
N LEU A 67 12.98 16.41 10.11
CA LEU A 67 13.82 16.83 9.01
C LEU A 67 14.98 17.71 9.54
N PRO A 68 16.18 17.56 8.97
CA PRO A 68 17.27 18.48 9.25
C PRO A 68 16.90 19.90 8.84
N ASP A 69 17.64 20.87 9.34
CA ASP A 69 17.42 22.28 9.01
C ASP A 69 17.89 22.57 7.58
N VAL A 70 16.97 22.35 6.64
CA VAL A 70 17.17 22.60 5.20
C VAL A 70 16.28 23.75 4.74
N PRO A 71 16.67 24.46 3.68
CA PRO A 71 15.79 25.48 3.07
C PRO A 71 14.41 24.91 2.77
N GLU A 72 13.36 25.68 3.08
CA GLU A 72 11.96 25.29 2.86
C GLU A 72 11.50 24.00 3.57
N ARG A 73 12.10 23.64 4.71
CA ARG A 73 11.78 22.43 5.50
C ARG A 73 10.30 22.16 5.65
N HIS A 74 9.52 23.18 6.02
CA HIS A 74 8.07 23.04 6.24
C HIS A 74 7.32 22.67 4.95
N ARG A 75 7.70 23.26 3.82
CA ARG A 75 7.12 22.94 2.52
C ARG A 75 7.45 21.52 2.09
N GLU A 76 8.69 21.10 2.29
CA GLU A 76 9.11 19.75 1.93
C GLU A 76 8.47 18.71 2.85
N ALA A 77 8.34 18.97 4.14
CA ALA A 77 7.61 18.11 5.08
C ALA A 77 6.14 17.94 4.66
N ALA A 78 5.46 19.04 4.31
CA ALA A 78 4.09 18.98 3.85
C ALA A 78 3.95 18.20 2.54
N ARG A 79 4.85 18.42 1.57
CA ARG A 79 4.89 17.70 0.30
C ARG A 79 5.10 16.20 0.50
N LEU A 80 6.12 15.81 1.25
CA LEU A 80 6.45 14.40 1.53
C LEU A 80 5.31 13.71 2.29
N SER A 81 4.73 14.38 3.28
CA SER A 81 3.57 13.85 4.01
C SER A 81 2.37 13.66 3.08
N GLY A 82 2.07 14.64 2.21
CA GLY A 82 1.00 14.55 1.22
C GLY A 82 1.21 13.36 0.26
N LEU A 83 2.41 13.19 -0.29
CA LEU A 83 2.75 12.05 -1.13
C LEU A 83 2.62 10.72 -0.37
N GLY A 84 3.02 10.69 0.90
CA GLY A 84 2.84 9.55 1.79
C GLY A 84 1.38 9.18 2.00
N GLN A 85 0.50 10.18 2.16
CA GLN A 85 -0.96 9.95 2.29
C GLN A 85 -1.55 9.39 0.98
N VAL A 86 -1.16 9.92 -0.18
CA VAL A 86 -1.61 9.40 -1.48
C VAL A 86 -1.14 7.97 -1.68
N HIS A 87 0.12 7.66 -1.35
CA HIS A 87 0.64 6.30 -1.38
C HIS A 87 -0.14 5.37 -0.45
N ALA A 88 -0.40 5.80 0.79
CA ALA A 88 -1.19 5.05 1.76
C ALA A 88 -2.59 4.73 1.25
N ALA A 89 -3.28 5.71 0.63
CA ALA A 89 -4.58 5.49 -0.01
C ALA A 89 -4.50 4.41 -1.09
N SER A 90 -3.50 4.46 -1.96
CA SER A 90 -3.32 3.47 -3.04
C SER A 90 -3.06 2.07 -2.49
N VAL A 91 -2.23 1.95 -1.46
CA VAL A 91 -1.92 0.65 -0.80
C VAL A 91 -3.17 0.08 -0.12
N LEU A 92 -3.96 0.92 0.59
CA LEU A 92 -5.21 0.49 1.21
C LEU A 92 -6.26 0.09 0.19
N ALA A 93 -6.41 0.87 -0.90
CA ALA A 93 -7.30 0.53 -2.00
C ALA A 93 -6.94 -0.83 -2.62
N SER A 94 -5.65 -1.06 -2.91
CA SER A 94 -5.17 -2.36 -3.40
C SER A 94 -5.39 -3.49 -2.39
N GLY A 95 -5.18 -3.24 -1.10
CA GLY A 95 -5.49 -4.21 -0.05
C GLY A 95 -6.98 -4.59 -0.03
N ALA A 96 -7.86 -3.61 -0.13
CA ALA A 96 -9.31 -3.82 -0.13
C ALA A 96 -9.80 -4.58 -1.37
N THR A 97 -9.24 -4.33 -2.56
CA THR A 97 -9.70 -4.93 -3.81
C THR A 97 -9.02 -6.28 -4.12
N ARG A 98 -7.78 -6.48 -3.70
CA ARG A 98 -6.99 -7.68 -4.02
C ARG A 98 -6.92 -8.67 -2.87
N THR A 99 -6.55 -8.20 -1.68
CA THR A 99 -6.25 -9.09 -0.54
C THR A 99 -7.48 -9.33 0.31
N TRP A 100 -8.23 -8.28 0.64
CA TRP A 100 -9.37 -8.36 1.56
C TRP A 100 -10.72 -8.26 0.83
N TRP A 101 -10.75 -8.54 -0.48
CA TRP A 101 -11.97 -8.42 -1.27
C TRP A 101 -13.20 -9.15 -0.68
N PRO A 102 -13.10 -10.35 -0.03
CA PRO A 102 -14.29 -10.97 0.55
C PRO A 102 -14.85 -10.13 1.71
N ALA A 103 -13.97 -9.66 2.62
CA ALA A 103 -14.39 -8.79 3.73
C ALA A 103 -14.91 -7.44 3.24
N SER A 104 -14.27 -6.87 2.21
CA SER A 104 -14.71 -5.61 1.59
C SER A 104 -16.08 -5.73 0.94
N LEU A 105 -16.37 -6.84 0.26
CA LEU A 105 -17.69 -7.12 -0.32
C LEU A 105 -18.75 -7.33 0.76
N LEU A 106 -18.45 -8.12 1.78
CA LEU A 106 -19.37 -8.32 2.91
C LEU A 106 -19.71 -6.99 3.60
N ALA A 107 -18.70 -6.15 3.86
CA ALA A 107 -18.93 -4.83 4.42
C ALA A 107 -19.77 -3.94 3.48
N ALA A 108 -19.56 -4.01 2.17
CA ALA A 108 -20.33 -3.26 1.18
C ALA A 108 -21.79 -3.72 1.06
N LEU A 109 -22.08 -4.99 1.36
CA LEU A 109 -23.47 -5.50 1.39
C LEU A 109 -24.27 -4.92 2.56
N VAL A 110 -23.63 -4.76 3.72
CA VAL A 110 -24.31 -4.33 4.95
C VAL A 110 -24.22 -2.82 5.21
N SER A 111 -23.33 -2.10 4.52
CA SER A 111 -23.07 -0.67 4.78
C SER A 111 -22.97 0.14 3.49
N THR A 112 -23.85 1.13 3.33
CA THR A 112 -23.79 2.10 2.22
C THR A 112 -22.48 2.88 2.21
N ARG A 113 -21.93 3.19 3.38
CA ARG A 113 -20.63 3.85 3.51
C ARG A 113 -19.49 2.94 3.01
N ALA A 114 -19.44 1.68 3.46
CA ALA A 114 -18.45 0.72 2.99
C ALA A 114 -18.54 0.52 1.46
N ARG A 115 -19.74 0.50 0.91
CA ARG A 115 -19.96 0.45 -0.55
C ARG A 115 -19.35 1.65 -1.27
N ARG A 116 -19.58 2.88 -0.77
CA ARG A 116 -18.98 4.10 -1.34
C ARG A 116 -17.47 4.08 -1.25
N VAL A 117 -16.92 3.65 -0.12
CA VAL A 117 -15.46 3.51 0.06
C VAL A 117 -14.87 2.47 -0.89
N LEU A 118 -15.53 1.31 -1.05
CA LEU A 118 -15.07 0.27 -1.98
C LEU A 118 -15.15 0.75 -3.44
N VAL A 119 -16.23 1.42 -3.82
CA VAL A 119 -16.36 2.02 -5.17
C VAL A 119 -15.24 3.04 -5.39
N ALA A 120 -14.97 3.92 -4.44
CA ALA A 120 -13.86 4.87 -4.54
C ALA A 120 -12.50 4.17 -4.64
N ALA A 121 -12.27 3.10 -3.87
CA ALA A 121 -11.05 2.30 -3.90
C ALA A 121 -10.82 1.59 -5.26
N ILE A 122 -11.89 1.28 -5.99
CA ILE A 122 -11.79 0.71 -7.34
C ILE A 122 -11.62 1.84 -8.37
N VAL A 123 -12.48 2.85 -8.34
CA VAL A 123 -12.60 3.86 -9.40
C VAL A 123 -11.41 4.83 -9.41
N VAL A 124 -11.03 5.37 -8.23
CA VAL A 124 -10.01 6.41 -8.18
C VAL A 124 -8.65 5.93 -8.69
N PRO A 125 -8.08 4.81 -8.20
CA PRO A 125 -6.81 4.31 -8.73
C PRO A 125 -6.93 3.87 -10.20
N THR A 126 -8.09 3.32 -10.61
CA THR A 126 -8.31 2.91 -12.01
C THR A 126 -8.27 4.11 -12.94
N LEU A 127 -8.95 5.20 -12.61
CA LEU A 127 -8.93 6.42 -13.42
C LEU A 127 -7.54 7.06 -13.45
N PHE A 128 -6.86 7.11 -12.32
CA PHE A 128 -5.52 7.67 -12.22
C PHE A 128 -4.50 6.90 -13.06
N ASP A 129 -4.54 5.57 -13.02
CA ASP A 129 -3.62 4.74 -13.79
C ASP A 129 -4.00 4.69 -15.28
N TRP A 130 -5.31 4.67 -15.59
CA TRP A 130 -5.76 4.76 -16.98
C TRP A 130 -5.35 6.09 -17.61
N TRP A 131 -5.40 7.20 -16.88
CA TRP A 131 -4.98 8.51 -17.41
C TRP A 131 -3.57 8.51 -17.97
N LYS A 132 -2.66 7.72 -17.40
CA LYS A 132 -1.27 7.58 -17.88
C LYS A 132 -1.18 6.86 -19.22
N VAL A 133 -2.12 5.94 -19.48
CA VAL A 133 -2.13 5.07 -20.67
C VAL A 133 -3.32 5.30 -21.61
N ARG A 134 -4.10 6.34 -21.38
CA ARG A 134 -5.36 6.63 -22.11
C ARG A 134 -5.23 6.72 -23.63
N ARG A 135 -4.02 6.95 -24.15
CA ARG A 135 -3.76 6.98 -25.60
C ARG A 135 -3.65 5.57 -26.22
N SER A 136 -3.44 4.54 -25.41
CA SER A 136 -3.19 3.19 -25.86
C SER A 136 -4.38 2.24 -25.65
N ILE A 137 -5.27 2.57 -24.69
CA ILE A 137 -6.40 1.71 -24.34
C ILE A 137 -7.58 2.55 -23.83
N ASP A 138 -8.80 2.17 -24.22
CA ASP A 138 -10.02 2.79 -23.70
C ASP A 138 -10.26 2.43 -22.22
N LEU A 139 -11.02 3.29 -21.52
CA LEU A 139 -11.28 3.15 -20.09
C LEU A 139 -12.00 1.83 -19.75
N GLY A 140 -12.97 1.42 -20.57
CA GLY A 140 -13.75 0.21 -20.28
C GLY A 140 -12.88 -1.05 -20.30
N ARG A 141 -12.04 -1.21 -21.32
CA ARG A 141 -11.09 -2.33 -21.42
C ARG A 141 -10.05 -2.29 -20.31
N PHE A 142 -9.51 -1.10 -20.01
CA PHE A 142 -8.54 -0.94 -18.92
C PHE A 142 -9.14 -1.33 -17.57
N ALA A 143 -10.35 -0.83 -17.27
CA ALA A 143 -11.05 -1.15 -16.02
C ALA A 143 -11.37 -2.64 -15.91
N ALA A 144 -11.87 -3.26 -16.98
CA ALA A 144 -12.18 -4.68 -17.01
C ALA A 144 -10.94 -5.54 -16.77
N LEU A 145 -9.82 -5.24 -17.43
CA LEU A 145 -8.56 -5.97 -17.25
C LEU A 145 -8.00 -5.79 -15.83
N ARG A 146 -8.10 -4.57 -15.27
CA ARG A 146 -7.68 -4.30 -13.90
C ARG A 146 -8.51 -5.07 -12.88
N ILE A 147 -9.83 -5.03 -12.99
CA ILE A 147 -10.73 -5.78 -12.08
C ILE A 147 -10.46 -7.28 -12.18
N LEU A 148 -10.28 -7.80 -13.39
CA LEU A 148 -9.96 -9.20 -13.61
C LEU A 148 -8.59 -9.57 -13.00
N ASP A 149 -7.60 -8.70 -13.12
CA ASP A 149 -6.28 -8.87 -12.50
C ASP A 149 -6.38 -8.94 -10.98
N ASP A 150 -7.06 -7.97 -10.38
CA ASP A 150 -7.25 -7.89 -8.92
C ASP A 150 -8.02 -9.13 -8.41
N ALA A 151 -9.07 -9.54 -9.11
CA ALA A 151 -9.87 -10.71 -8.77
C ALA A 151 -9.06 -12.02 -8.89
N ALA A 152 -8.33 -12.21 -9.98
CA ALA A 152 -7.53 -13.41 -10.21
C ALA A 152 -6.39 -13.54 -9.18
N TYR A 153 -5.67 -12.43 -8.95
CA TYR A 153 -4.62 -12.40 -7.93
C TYR A 153 -5.18 -12.64 -6.53
N GLY A 154 -6.27 -11.94 -6.18
CA GLY A 154 -6.93 -12.09 -4.87
C GLY A 154 -7.45 -13.51 -4.63
N ALA A 155 -8.06 -14.16 -5.63
CA ALA A 155 -8.46 -15.56 -5.55
C ALA A 155 -7.25 -16.47 -5.27
N GLY A 156 -6.10 -16.18 -5.92
CA GLY A 156 -4.84 -16.88 -5.66
C GLY A 156 -4.36 -16.72 -4.22
N VAL A 157 -4.37 -15.51 -3.67
CA VAL A 157 -3.95 -15.23 -2.28
C VAL A 157 -4.79 -16.05 -1.29
N TRP A 158 -6.10 -16.06 -1.45
CA TRP A 158 -6.98 -16.85 -0.59
C TRP A 158 -6.79 -18.35 -0.78
N LYS A 159 -6.65 -18.83 -2.04
CA LYS A 159 -6.29 -20.21 -2.33
C LYS A 159 -5.02 -20.63 -1.58
N GLY A 160 -3.94 -19.84 -1.71
CA GLY A 160 -2.67 -20.11 -1.04
C GLY A 160 -2.78 -20.06 0.49
N ALA A 161 -3.62 -19.17 1.04
CA ALA A 161 -3.86 -19.08 2.48
C ALA A 161 -4.54 -20.35 3.02
N PHE A 162 -5.54 -20.86 2.32
CA PHE A 162 -6.22 -22.11 2.71
C PHE A 162 -5.34 -23.35 2.53
N GLU A 163 -4.68 -23.50 1.39
CA GLU A 163 -3.79 -24.62 1.10
C GLU A 163 -2.59 -24.66 2.05
N GLY A 164 -1.99 -23.50 2.30
CA GLY A 164 -0.86 -23.36 3.24
C GLY A 164 -1.27 -23.27 4.71
N ARG A 165 -2.56 -23.33 5.03
CA ARG A 165 -3.13 -23.18 6.38
C ARG A 165 -2.54 -21.97 7.15
N SER A 166 -2.30 -20.87 6.43
CA SER A 166 -1.65 -19.69 6.98
C SER A 166 -2.25 -18.42 6.40
N PHE A 167 -2.72 -17.53 7.28
CA PHE A 167 -3.25 -16.23 6.92
C PHE A 167 -2.19 -15.10 7.03
N ALA A 168 -0.91 -15.45 7.10
CA ALA A 168 0.18 -14.49 7.20
C ALA A 168 0.18 -13.50 6.04
N ALA A 169 -0.08 -13.98 4.80
CA ALA A 169 -0.18 -13.16 3.60
C ALA A 169 -1.37 -12.18 3.58
N LEU A 170 -2.33 -12.30 4.51
CA LEU A 170 -3.48 -11.40 4.62
C LEU A 170 -3.29 -10.33 5.73
N ARG A 171 -2.26 -10.45 6.55
CA ARG A 171 -2.05 -9.55 7.69
C ARG A 171 -1.44 -8.23 7.23
N PRO A 172 -2.07 -7.08 7.55
CA PRO A 172 -1.44 -5.79 7.35
C PRO A 172 -0.30 -5.60 8.35
N ARG A 173 0.70 -4.83 7.96
CA ARG A 173 1.77 -4.40 8.86
C ARG A 173 1.75 -2.90 9.02
N LEU A 174 1.61 -2.46 10.25
CA LEU A 174 1.81 -1.06 10.61
C LEU A 174 3.29 -0.85 10.92
N THR A 175 3.91 0.12 10.23
CA THR A 175 5.32 0.47 10.46
C THR A 175 5.37 1.59 11.48
N ASP A 176 5.90 1.29 12.66
CA ASP A 176 6.13 2.29 13.69
C ASP A 176 7.33 3.15 13.33
N THR A 177 7.32 4.34 13.86
CA THR A 177 8.30 5.40 13.62
C THR A 177 9.72 5.02 14.02
N GLU A 178 9.90 4.01 14.87
CA GLU A 178 11.21 3.49 15.28
C GLU A 178 11.93 2.73 14.16
N SER A 179 11.18 1.98 13.36
CA SER A 179 11.74 1.26 12.20
C SER A 179 12.28 2.21 11.12
N VAL A 180 11.62 3.36 10.95
CA VAL A 180 12.08 4.44 10.05
C VAL A 180 13.34 5.10 10.60
N ARG A 181 13.41 5.35 11.92
CA ARG A 181 14.64 5.86 12.57
C ARG A 181 15.83 4.92 12.38
N ALA A 182 15.63 3.62 12.52
CA ALA A 182 16.69 2.63 12.32
C ALA A 182 17.18 2.57 10.87
N LEU A 183 16.29 2.70 9.88
CA LEU A 183 16.64 2.78 8.47
C LEU A 183 17.44 4.04 8.14
N PHE A 184 17.01 5.22 8.64
CA PHE A 184 17.73 6.49 8.44
C PHE A 184 19.05 6.53 9.20
N ALA A 185 19.12 6.01 10.43
CA ALA A 185 20.37 5.90 11.18
C ALA A 185 21.39 5.00 10.46
N GLY A 186 20.93 3.88 9.89
CA GLY A 186 21.79 2.99 9.09
C GLY A 186 22.24 3.61 7.76
N TRP A 187 21.46 4.51 7.17
CA TRP A 187 21.83 5.23 5.95
C TRP A 187 22.84 6.36 6.26
N LEU A 188 22.59 7.17 7.29
CA LEU A 188 23.47 8.23 7.75
C LEU A 188 24.82 7.66 8.24
N GLY A 189 24.82 6.54 8.97
CA GLY A 189 26.04 5.89 9.42
C GLY A 189 26.90 5.39 8.27
N ARG A 190 26.31 5.00 7.14
CA ARG A 190 27.06 4.64 5.91
C ARG A 190 27.59 5.86 5.16
N ALA A 191 26.86 6.96 5.17
CA ALA A 191 27.26 8.20 4.50
C ALA A 191 28.41 8.92 5.24
N THR A 192 28.56 8.68 6.55
CA THR A 192 29.61 9.31 7.39
C THR A 192 30.83 8.41 7.66
N SER A 193 30.83 7.17 7.16
CA SER A 193 32.03 6.31 7.27
C SER A 193 33.06 6.76 6.24
N PRO A 194 34.21 7.31 6.65
CA PRO A 194 35.27 7.66 5.71
C PRO A 194 35.79 6.36 5.06
N GLU A 195 35.72 6.33 3.74
CA GLU A 195 36.24 5.27 2.90
C GLU A 195 37.72 5.03 3.29
N ARG A 196 37.99 3.89 3.94
CA ARG A 196 39.38 3.50 4.21
C ARG A 196 40.03 3.24 2.89
N ALA A 197 40.88 4.17 2.47
CA ALA A 197 41.73 4.00 1.30
C ALA A 197 42.52 2.67 1.43
N PRO A 198 42.58 1.85 0.36
CA PRO A 198 43.34 0.61 0.38
C PRO A 198 44.81 0.96 0.57
N SER A 199 45.41 0.45 1.66
CA SER A 199 46.86 0.55 1.91
C SER A 199 47.56 -0.19 0.78
N ARG A 200 48.21 0.55 -0.11
CA ARG A 200 49.17 -0.01 -1.08
C ARG A 200 50.37 -0.58 -0.31
N ARG A 201 50.55 -1.88 -0.41
CA ARG A 201 51.85 -2.53 -0.22
C ARG A 201 52.37 -2.99 -1.58
#